data_47272c399a19f27db21cf53c3b49530b
#
_entry.id   47272c399a19f27db21cf53c3b49530b
#
_cell.length_a   1.000
_cell.length_b   1.000
_cell.length_c   1.000
_cell.angle_alpha   90.00
_cell.angle_beta   90.00
_cell.angle_gamma   90.00
#
_symmetry.space_group_name_H-M   'P 1'
#
loop_
_entity.id
_entity.type
_entity.pdbx_description
1 polymer ?
#
loop_
_entity_poly.entity_id
_entity_poly.type
_entity_poly.pdbx_seq_one_letter_code
_entity_poly.pdbx_strand_id
1 'polypeptide(L)'
;MEVQLSTHPRGVLVSFLAEFEPMEEKTFTYEEQPAPAHTLFTRTAWVGAERVRDIINTYDTESYKLPYGMENDSFKISWKVGEGITSFYNKKAEVEMCKPGLETFFTPVYECTKIRKGVYEERRLIGRNIRGLHAEQYQGDLKDVKLLDHGPVFTKVELVFDLEGTYYSSVIIKMYNKLPKIEFSYHIAKTLSEDIESVFMPLALNLPDAEVSIQNGGVAMRPGIDQLPGTNMEYYLADEGLIYRTKDQTILVNTFDTPLLYMGAMESHPILLCDNREENNKRPVYSWIMNNTWETNFKMDLSGFSEFRYGVEIVDNGSVKEGMERLSDNDKGVVTFICG
;
A
#
# COMPACT_ATOMS: atom_id res chain seq x y z
N MET A 1 -2.98 27.42 -12.49
CA MET A 1 -3.13 26.04 -11.98
C MET A 1 -2.20 25.16 -12.76
N GLU A 2 -1.36 24.36 -12.11
CA GLU A 2 -0.51 23.38 -12.80
C GLU A 2 -1.36 22.18 -13.19
N VAL A 3 -1.18 21.71 -14.41
CA VAL A 3 -1.95 20.60 -14.99
C VAL A 3 -0.99 19.55 -15.52
N GLN A 4 -1.28 18.29 -15.22
CA GLN A 4 -0.58 17.13 -15.77
C GLN A 4 -1.51 16.35 -16.68
N LEU A 5 -1.05 16.06 -17.89
CA LEU A 5 -1.77 15.26 -18.88
C LEU A 5 -1.15 13.86 -18.90
N SER A 6 -2.00 12.86 -18.73
CA SER A 6 -1.59 11.44 -18.73
C SER A 6 -2.36 10.67 -19.78
N THR A 7 -1.77 9.61 -20.28
CA THR A 7 -2.44 8.72 -21.23
C THR A 7 -3.41 7.79 -20.52
N HIS A 8 -4.60 7.67 -21.05
CA HIS A 8 -5.61 6.70 -20.59
C HIS A 8 -6.17 5.95 -21.80
N PRO A 9 -6.55 4.66 -21.70
CA PRO A 9 -7.10 3.90 -22.84
C PRO A 9 -8.30 4.51 -23.54
N ARG A 10 -9.05 5.37 -22.83
CA ARG A 10 -10.25 6.04 -23.36
C ARG A 10 -10.05 7.52 -23.68
N GLY A 11 -8.80 8.03 -23.64
CA GLY A 11 -8.54 9.44 -23.91
C GLY A 11 -7.35 10.01 -23.13
N VAL A 12 -7.44 11.25 -22.73
CA VAL A 12 -6.43 11.95 -21.93
C VAL A 12 -6.96 12.15 -20.52
N LEU A 13 -6.17 11.77 -19.53
CA LEU A 13 -6.45 12.08 -18.13
C LEU A 13 -5.81 13.43 -17.80
N VAL A 14 -6.61 14.34 -17.27
CA VAL A 14 -6.17 15.66 -16.81
C VAL A 14 -6.11 15.65 -15.29
N SER A 15 -4.93 15.89 -14.73
CA SER A 15 -4.72 15.92 -13.27
C SER A 15 -4.24 17.30 -12.82
N PHE A 16 -4.81 17.81 -11.74
CA PHE A 16 -4.44 19.09 -11.12
C PHE A 16 -4.77 19.05 -9.62
N LEU A 17 -4.18 19.96 -8.86
CA LEU A 17 -4.51 20.15 -7.45
C LEU A 17 -5.57 21.25 -7.31
N ALA A 18 -6.58 21.00 -6.51
CA ALA A 18 -7.60 21.96 -6.11
C ALA A 18 -7.85 21.86 -4.60
N GLU A 19 -8.01 23.00 -3.96
CA GLU A 19 -8.40 23.09 -2.55
C GLU A 19 -9.91 23.36 -2.47
N PHE A 20 -10.56 22.73 -1.51
CA PHE A 20 -11.99 22.90 -1.25
C PHE A 20 -12.20 23.21 0.24
N GLU A 21 -13.02 24.22 0.49
CA GLU A 21 -13.60 24.41 1.82
C GLU A 21 -14.74 23.41 2.06
N PRO A 22 -15.08 23.12 3.30
CA PRO A 22 -16.21 22.25 3.61
C PRO A 22 -17.51 22.70 2.90
N MET A 23 -18.15 21.79 2.16
CA MET A 23 -19.35 22.05 1.36
C MET A 23 -19.16 23.02 0.17
N GLU A 24 -17.96 23.34 -0.20
CA GLU A 24 -17.68 24.17 -1.38
C GLU A 24 -17.90 23.40 -2.67
N GLU A 25 -18.50 24.06 -3.66
CA GLU A 25 -18.64 23.57 -5.02
C GLU A 25 -17.74 24.38 -5.96
N LYS A 26 -16.93 23.72 -6.78
CA LYS A 26 -16.10 24.34 -7.83
C LYS A 26 -16.42 23.75 -9.19
N THR A 27 -16.59 24.61 -10.18
CA THR A 27 -16.75 24.21 -11.58
C THR A 27 -15.46 24.42 -12.33
N PHE A 28 -15.01 23.39 -13.03
CA PHE A 28 -13.83 23.43 -13.90
C PHE A 28 -14.28 23.26 -15.35
N THR A 29 -13.76 24.09 -16.23
CA THR A 29 -13.98 24.01 -17.67
C THR A 29 -12.71 23.60 -18.36
N TYR A 30 -12.84 22.90 -19.48
CA TYR A 30 -11.71 22.53 -20.33
C TYR A 30 -12.02 22.89 -21.78
N GLU A 31 -10.98 23.18 -22.55
CA GLU A 31 -11.05 23.37 -23.99
C GLU A 31 -10.26 22.24 -24.66
N GLU A 32 -10.90 21.60 -25.63
CA GLU A 32 -10.21 20.64 -26.48
C GLU A 32 -9.33 21.37 -27.48
N GLN A 33 -8.03 21.14 -27.39
CA GLN A 33 -7.09 21.64 -28.40
C GLN A 33 -6.64 20.47 -29.28
N PRO A 34 -6.45 20.71 -30.60
CA PRO A 34 -5.88 19.69 -31.47
C PRO A 34 -4.52 19.26 -30.94
N ALA A 35 -4.41 18.01 -30.55
CA ALA A 35 -3.14 17.49 -30.12
C ALA A 35 -2.12 17.47 -31.27
N PRO A 36 -0.84 17.74 -31.00
CA PRO A 36 0.21 17.53 -31.97
C PRO A 36 0.15 16.10 -32.51
N ALA A 37 -0.03 15.96 -33.82
CA ALA A 37 -0.44 14.71 -34.48
C ALA A 37 0.47 13.49 -34.25
N HIS A 38 1.68 13.67 -33.73
CA HIS A 38 2.66 12.59 -33.57
C HIS A 38 2.83 12.05 -32.15
N THR A 39 2.34 12.75 -31.12
CA THR A 39 2.57 12.36 -29.72
C THR A 39 1.51 11.43 -29.14
N LEU A 40 0.29 11.49 -29.63
CA LEU A 40 -0.82 10.70 -29.09
C LEU A 40 -0.94 9.32 -29.72
N PHE A 41 -0.57 9.19 -30.99
CA PHE A 41 -0.66 7.90 -31.68
C PHE A 41 0.25 6.84 -31.11
N THR A 42 1.46 7.21 -30.76
CA THR A 42 2.44 6.31 -30.17
C THR A 42 1.97 5.77 -28.83
N ARG A 43 1.27 6.58 -28.06
CA ARG A 43 0.81 6.19 -26.70
C ARG A 43 -0.47 5.38 -26.70
N THR A 44 -1.37 5.61 -27.63
CA THR A 44 -2.64 4.88 -27.74
C THR A 44 -2.51 3.55 -28.46
N ALA A 45 -1.52 3.42 -29.35
CA ALA A 45 -1.23 2.14 -29.99
C ALA A 45 -0.51 1.15 -29.04
N TRP A 46 -0.19 1.60 -27.84
CA TRP A 46 0.69 0.93 -26.97
C TRP A 46 -0.04 0.45 -25.73
N VAL A 47 -0.37 -0.82 -25.74
CA VAL A 47 -1.11 -1.48 -24.69
C VAL A 47 -0.26 -2.62 -24.16
N GLY A 48 0.00 -2.61 -22.89
CA GLY A 48 0.57 -3.77 -22.21
C GLY A 48 2.05 -3.66 -21.86
N ALA A 49 2.85 -4.62 -22.24
CA ALA A 49 4.15 -4.90 -21.66
C ALA A 49 5.26 -3.87 -21.90
N GLU A 50 5.08 -2.94 -22.83
CA GLU A 50 6.15 -2.00 -23.13
C GLU A 50 6.12 -0.80 -22.18
N ARG A 51 7.24 -0.14 -22.08
CA ARG A 51 7.42 0.92 -21.08
C ARG A 51 6.98 2.25 -21.62
N VAL A 52 6.17 2.96 -20.88
CA VAL A 52 5.74 4.31 -21.24
C VAL A 52 6.93 5.20 -21.57
N ARG A 53 8.03 5.04 -20.84
CA ARG A 53 9.27 5.79 -21.11
C ARG A 53 9.85 5.53 -22.49
N ASP A 54 9.73 4.32 -23.03
CA ASP A 54 10.32 3.97 -24.34
C ASP A 54 9.64 4.73 -25.46
N ILE A 55 8.41 5.14 -25.24
CA ILE A 55 7.64 5.98 -26.18
C ILE A 55 7.88 7.46 -25.94
N ILE A 56 7.86 7.89 -24.67
CA ILE A 56 8.04 9.29 -24.30
C ILE A 56 9.46 9.75 -24.63
N ASN A 57 10.41 8.86 -24.56
CA ASN A 57 11.84 9.16 -24.70
C ASN A 57 12.36 9.11 -26.11
N THR A 58 11.54 9.21 -27.11
CA THR A 58 12.00 9.24 -28.51
C THR A 58 13.01 10.37 -28.76
N TYR A 59 12.98 11.43 -27.95
CA TYR A 59 13.81 12.63 -28.14
C TYR A 59 14.70 13.00 -26.95
N ASP A 60 14.44 12.48 -25.75
CA ASP A 60 15.20 12.80 -24.54
C ASP A 60 15.22 11.61 -23.58
N THR A 61 16.10 10.67 -23.85
CA THR A 61 16.24 9.48 -23.00
C THR A 61 16.89 9.77 -21.65
N GLU A 62 17.57 10.90 -21.49
CA GLU A 62 18.28 11.24 -20.25
C GLU A 62 17.30 11.72 -19.17
N SER A 63 16.29 12.50 -19.54
CA SER A 63 15.31 13.02 -18.58
C SER A 63 14.41 11.95 -17.95
N TYR A 64 14.38 10.76 -18.53
CA TYR A 64 13.55 9.64 -18.06
C TYR A 64 14.35 8.48 -17.46
N LYS A 65 15.62 8.66 -17.23
CA LYS A 65 16.35 7.72 -16.40
C LYS A 65 15.73 7.71 -15.02
N LEU A 66 15.17 6.55 -14.67
CA LEU A 66 14.62 6.36 -13.35
C LEU A 66 15.76 6.44 -12.34
N PRO A 67 15.69 7.35 -11.37
CA PRO A 67 16.57 7.29 -10.23
C PRO A 67 16.32 5.99 -9.46
N TYR A 68 17.21 5.64 -8.59
CA TYR A 68 17.01 4.55 -7.63
C TYR A 68 15.99 4.91 -6.53
N GLY A 69 15.13 5.87 -6.80
CA GLY A 69 14.11 6.35 -5.90
C GLY A 69 13.35 7.54 -6.47
N MET A 70 12.48 8.11 -5.66
CA MET A 70 11.73 9.33 -5.92
C MET A 70 11.59 10.14 -4.64
N GLU A 71 11.44 11.45 -4.77
CA GLU A 71 11.29 12.33 -3.60
C GLU A 71 10.44 13.57 -3.90
N ASN A 72 9.82 14.08 -2.84
CA ASN A 72 9.19 15.40 -2.79
C ASN A 72 9.70 16.17 -1.55
N ASP A 73 9.01 17.22 -1.13
CA ASP A 73 9.41 18.01 0.04
C ASP A 73 9.28 17.24 1.38
N SER A 74 8.43 16.23 1.43
CA SER A 74 8.11 15.50 2.66
C SER A 74 8.73 14.11 2.73
N PHE A 75 8.83 13.42 1.60
CA PHE A 75 9.26 12.02 1.52
C PHE A 75 10.41 11.80 0.56
N LYS A 76 11.21 10.79 0.87
CA LYS A 76 12.13 10.17 -0.08
C LYS A 76 11.99 8.65 0.01
N ILE A 77 11.71 8.01 -1.12
CA ILE A 77 11.66 6.55 -1.24
C ILE A 77 12.81 6.11 -2.13
N SER A 78 13.55 5.09 -1.70
CA SER A 78 14.60 4.47 -2.50
C SER A 78 14.34 2.97 -2.60
N TRP A 79 14.77 2.39 -3.72
CA TRP A 79 14.66 0.95 -3.99
C TRP A 79 15.91 0.42 -4.66
N LYS A 80 16.06 -0.90 -4.60
CA LYS A 80 17.16 -1.59 -5.26
C LYS A 80 16.67 -2.90 -5.84
N VAL A 81 17.01 -3.15 -7.10
CA VAL A 81 16.73 -4.42 -7.78
C VAL A 81 17.41 -5.55 -6.99
N GLY A 82 16.67 -6.62 -6.75
CA GLY A 82 17.08 -7.73 -5.90
C GLY A 82 16.75 -7.58 -4.42
N GLU A 83 16.25 -6.40 -3.97
CA GLU A 83 15.97 -6.14 -2.55
C GLU A 83 14.56 -5.58 -2.30
N GLY A 84 14.04 -4.72 -3.19
CA GLY A 84 12.77 -4.01 -2.98
C GLY A 84 12.99 -2.57 -2.50
N ILE A 85 12.06 -2.04 -1.69
CA ILE A 85 12.18 -0.71 -1.10
C ILE A 85 13.25 -0.79 0.00
N THR A 86 14.30 0.03 -0.12
CA THR A 86 15.44 0.04 0.81
C THR A 86 15.43 1.20 1.77
N SER A 87 14.66 2.25 1.47
CA SER A 87 14.52 3.44 2.33
C SER A 87 13.14 4.07 2.11
N PHE A 88 12.53 4.47 3.19
CA PHE A 88 11.35 5.33 3.22
C PHE A 88 11.60 6.42 4.26
N TYR A 89 12.13 7.54 3.79
CA TYR A 89 12.63 8.60 4.64
C TYR A 89 11.64 9.76 4.75
N ASN A 90 11.31 10.13 5.98
CA ASN A 90 10.56 11.33 6.28
C ASN A 90 11.53 12.52 6.37
N LYS A 91 11.49 13.42 5.39
CA LYS A 91 12.43 14.56 5.28
C LYS A 91 12.18 15.62 6.33
N LYS A 92 10.91 15.77 6.79
CA LYS A 92 10.57 16.79 7.79
C LYS A 92 11.04 16.40 9.20
N ALA A 93 10.89 15.13 9.56
CA ALA A 93 11.32 14.62 10.85
C ALA A 93 12.76 14.09 10.84
N GLU A 94 13.40 14.02 9.67
CA GLU A 94 14.74 13.43 9.48
C GLU A 94 14.85 11.98 9.98
N VAL A 95 13.80 11.16 9.75
CA VAL A 95 13.71 9.79 10.26
C VAL A 95 13.59 8.79 9.11
N GLU A 96 14.39 7.71 9.19
CA GLU A 96 14.23 6.53 8.33
C GLU A 96 13.10 5.63 8.88
N MET A 97 12.04 5.51 8.10
CA MET A 97 10.85 4.76 8.48
C MET A 97 10.82 3.33 7.93
N CYS A 98 11.75 2.97 7.05
CA CYS A 98 11.87 1.61 6.52
C CYS A 98 12.79 0.77 7.42
N LYS A 99 12.40 -0.49 7.64
CA LYS A 99 13.21 -1.50 8.31
C LYS A 99 13.37 -2.70 7.36
N PRO A 100 14.61 -3.05 6.98
CA PRO A 100 14.83 -4.19 6.10
C PRO A 100 14.39 -5.52 6.71
N GLY A 101 14.01 -6.48 5.86
CA GLY A 101 13.56 -7.82 6.23
C GLY A 101 12.09 -8.05 5.91
N LEU A 102 11.43 -8.99 6.56
CA LEU A 102 9.99 -9.27 6.37
C LEU A 102 9.09 -8.07 6.72
N GLU A 103 9.61 -7.09 7.45
CA GLU A 103 8.92 -5.85 7.80
C GLU A 103 9.16 -4.73 6.77
N THR A 104 9.89 -4.98 5.67
CA THR A 104 10.20 -3.96 4.67
C THR A 104 8.93 -3.35 4.09
N PHE A 105 8.73 -2.07 4.35
CA PHE A 105 7.55 -1.31 3.98
C PHE A 105 7.20 -1.49 2.50
N PHE A 106 5.96 -1.83 2.20
CA PHE A 106 5.43 -2.07 0.85
C PHE A 106 6.27 -3.04 -0.03
N THR A 107 6.90 -4.02 0.59
CA THR A 107 7.49 -5.15 -0.11
C THR A 107 6.66 -6.40 0.20
N PRO A 108 5.91 -6.96 -0.76
CA PRO A 108 4.91 -8.00 -0.49
C PRO A 108 5.56 -9.27 0.06
N VAL A 109 4.84 -9.96 0.95
CA VAL A 109 5.25 -11.24 1.53
C VAL A 109 4.19 -12.28 1.25
N TYR A 110 4.60 -13.41 0.71
CA TYR A 110 3.77 -14.60 0.55
C TYR A 110 4.17 -15.65 1.59
N GLU A 111 3.20 -16.23 2.26
CA GLU A 111 3.36 -17.32 3.22
C GLU A 111 2.59 -18.53 2.74
N CYS A 112 3.22 -19.71 2.75
CA CYS A 112 2.61 -20.95 2.32
C CYS A 112 2.93 -22.09 3.26
N THR A 113 1.92 -22.85 3.67
CA THR A 113 2.09 -24.14 4.33
C THR A 113 1.64 -25.25 3.41
N LYS A 114 2.58 -26.05 2.94
CA LYS A 114 2.31 -27.19 2.04
C LYS A 114 1.47 -28.24 2.75
N ILE A 115 0.41 -28.69 2.09
CA ILE A 115 -0.42 -29.80 2.55
C ILE A 115 -0.32 -30.99 1.58
N ARG A 116 -0.47 -32.22 2.12
CA ARG A 116 -0.51 -33.41 1.27
C ARG A 116 -1.85 -33.50 0.56
N LYS A 117 -1.82 -33.66 -0.76
CA LYS A 117 -3.04 -33.82 -1.56
C LYS A 117 -3.93 -34.94 -1.01
N GLY A 118 -5.21 -34.66 -0.84
CA GLY A 118 -6.21 -35.63 -0.39
C GLY A 118 -6.23 -35.89 1.12
N VAL A 119 -5.43 -35.20 1.90
CA VAL A 119 -5.41 -35.31 3.37
C VAL A 119 -6.08 -34.09 4.00
N TYR A 120 -7.40 -34.13 4.02
CA TYR A 120 -8.25 -33.06 4.59
C TYR A 120 -7.95 -32.77 6.07
N GLU A 121 -7.68 -33.83 6.84
CA GLU A 121 -7.38 -33.74 8.25
C GLU A 121 -6.11 -32.96 8.53
N GLU A 122 -5.13 -32.99 7.65
CA GLU A 122 -3.87 -32.26 7.81
C GLU A 122 -4.12 -30.75 7.81
N ARG A 123 -4.97 -30.25 6.89
CA ARG A 123 -5.37 -28.84 6.84
C ARG A 123 -6.05 -28.40 8.15
N ARG A 124 -6.89 -29.23 8.74
CA ARG A 124 -7.61 -28.95 10.00
C ARG A 124 -6.68 -28.88 11.22
N LEU A 125 -5.59 -29.63 11.19
CA LEU A 125 -4.61 -29.63 12.28
C LEU A 125 -3.74 -28.39 12.28
N ILE A 126 -3.57 -27.74 11.12
CA ILE A 126 -2.77 -26.52 10.97
C ILE A 126 -3.64 -25.31 11.33
N GLY A 127 -3.81 -25.07 12.61
CA GLY A 127 -4.52 -23.90 13.11
C GLY A 127 -3.65 -22.66 13.14
N ARG A 128 -4.24 -21.51 13.47
CA ARG A 128 -3.56 -20.21 13.57
C ARG A 128 -2.29 -20.25 14.42
N ASN A 129 -2.35 -20.99 15.52
CA ASN A 129 -1.29 -21.01 16.52
C ASN A 129 -0.04 -21.80 16.10
N ILE A 130 -0.16 -22.63 15.07
CA ILE A 130 0.93 -23.49 14.61
C ILE A 130 1.28 -23.29 13.14
N ARG A 131 0.58 -22.41 12.43
CA ARG A 131 0.82 -22.21 10.98
C ARG A 131 2.29 -21.89 10.69
N GLY A 132 2.91 -21.00 11.48
CA GLY A 132 4.29 -20.59 11.29
C GLY A 132 5.32 -21.71 11.56
N LEU A 133 4.95 -22.83 12.22
CA LEU A 133 5.85 -23.98 12.36
C LEU A 133 6.15 -24.67 11.05
N HIS A 134 5.23 -24.58 10.09
CA HIS A 134 5.29 -25.30 8.83
C HIS A 134 5.21 -24.37 7.63
N ALA A 135 5.04 -23.07 7.87
CA ALA A 135 4.94 -22.08 6.84
C ALA A 135 6.32 -21.70 6.30
N GLU A 136 6.43 -21.63 5.01
CA GLU A 136 7.53 -21.00 4.29
C GLU A 136 7.13 -19.59 3.91
N GLN A 137 8.01 -18.63 4.13
CA GLN A 137 7.76 -17.22 3.84
C GLN A 137 8.69 -16.74 2.75
N TYR A 138 8.13 -16.02 1.79
CA TYR A 138 8.83 -15.51 0.62
C TYR A 138 8.56 -14.02 0.53
N GLN A 139 9.62 -13.22 0.61
CA GLN A 139 9.56 -11.79 0.36
C GLN A 139 9.71 -11.54 -1.14
N GLY A 140 8.99 -10.57 -1.67
CA GLY A 140 9.10 -10.15 -3.07
C GLY A 140 10.50 -9.62 -3.39
N ASP A 141 11.08 -10.15 -4.45
CA ASP A 141 12.37 -9.70 -4.99
C ASP A 141 12.12 -8.71 -6.13
N LEU A 142 12.56 -7.46 -5.98
CA LEU A 142 12.36 -6.43 -6.99
C LEU A 142 13.14 -6.76 -8.27
N LYS A 143 12.41 -6.97 -9.38
CA LYS A 143 13.00 -7.34 -10.68
C LYS A 143 13.08 -6.17 -11.65
N ASP A 144 12.08 -5.32 -11.68
CA ASP A 144 12.01 -4.23 -12.67
C ASP A 144 11.33 -3.00 -12.07
N VAL A 145 11.66 -1.85 -12.62
CA VAL A 145 11.06 -0.56 -12.26
C VAL A 145 10.64 0.15 -13.53
N LYS A 146 9.37 0.57 -13.60
CA LYS A 146 8.82 1.26 -14.75
C LYS A 146 8.34 2.65 -14.36
N LEU A 147 8.74 3.67 -15.12
CA LEU A 147 8.12 4.98 -15.04
C LEU A 147 6.78 4.94 -15.79
N LEU A 148 5.69 5.13 -15.07
CA LEU A 148 4.35 5.15 -15.66
C LEU A 148 3.92 6.55 -16.04
N ASP A 149 4.27 7.56 -15.22
CA ASP A 149 3.91 8.95 -15.46
C ASP A 149 4.86 9.88 -14.70
N HIS A 150 5.11 11.06 -15.29
CA HIS A 150 5.91 12.09 -14.65
C HIS A 150 5.48 13.47 -15.13
N GLY A 151 5.21 14.37 -14.20
CA GLY A 151 4.78 15.72 -14.54
C GLY A 151 4.77 16.66 -13.32
N PRO A 152 4.19 17.85 -13.46
CA PRO A 152 4.24 18.87 -12.41
C PRO A 152 3.38 18.54 -11.17
N VAL A 153 2.40 17.62 -11.28
CA VAL A 153 1.49 17.29 -10.19
C VAL A 153 1.98 16.09 -9.40
N PHE A 154 2.38 15.02 -10.09
CA PHE A 154 2.86 13.79 -9.47
C PHE A 154 3.85 13.03 -10.36
N THR A 155 4.56 12.12 -9.73
CA THR A 155 5.34 11.07 -10.40
C THR A 155 4.75 9.71 -10.02
N LYS A 156 4.61 8.81 -11.01
CA LYS A 156 4.06 7.47 -10.84
C LYS A 156 5.03 6.42 -11.37
N VAL A 157 5.41 5.47 -10.51
CA VAL A 157 6.32 4.36 -10.86
C VAL A 157 5.68 3.03 -10.51
N GLU A 158 6.06 1.98 -11.19
CA GLU A 158 5.70 0.60 -10.89
C GLU A 158 6.95 -0.18 -10.52
N LEU A 159 6.94 -0.78 -9.34
CA LEU A 159 7.94 -1.73 -8.85
C LEU A 159 7.40 -3.14 -9.11
N VAL A 160 8.03 -3.90 -9.98
CA VAL A 160 7.63 -5.27 -10.32
C VAL A 160 8.46 -6.26 -9.51
N PHE A 161 7.76 -7.10 -8.76
CA PHE A 161 8.37 -8.11 -7.89
C PHE A 161 8.22 -9.52 -8.48
N ASP A 162 9.26 -10.34 -8.29
CA ASP A 162 9.16 -11.78 -8.33
C ASP A 162 8.73 -12.26 -6.94
N LEU A 163 7.54 -12.84 -6.85
CA LEU A 163 6.96 -13.31 -5.59
C LEU A 163 6.43 -14.73 -5.80
N GLU A 164 6.88 -15.64 -4.96
CA GLU A 164 6.38 -17.03 -4.97
C GLU A 164 4.85 -17.07 -4.92
N GLY A 165 4.24 -18.04 -5.57
CA GLY A 165 2.79 -18.18 -5.62
C GLY A 165 2.05 -17.19 -6.50
N THR A 166 2.75 -16.41 -7.33
CA THR A 166 2.13 -15.41 -8.22
C THR A 166 2.61 -15.53 -9.66
N TYR A 167 1.76 -15.15 -10.61
CA TYR A 167 2.15 -14.88 -12.00
C TYR A 167 2.66 -13.46 -12.18
N TYR A 168 2.18 -12.56 -11.33
CA TYR A 168 2.52 -11.15 -11.37
C TYR A 168 2.31 -10.53 -10.00
N SER A 169 3.25 -9.69 -9.59
CA SER A 169 3.18 -8.93 -8.35
C SER A 169 3.83 -7.58 -8.58
N SER A 170 3.13 -6.48 -8.35
CA SER A 170 3.71 -5.15 -8.45
C SER A 170 3.12 -4.15 -7.47
N VAL A 171 3.92 -3.17 -7.11
CA VAL A 171 3.50 -2.01 -6.32
C VAL A 171 3.63 -0.75 -7.18
N ILE A 172 2.54 -0.07 -7.41
CA ILE A 172 2.53 1.23 -8.05
C ILE A 172 2.60 2.30 -6.96
N ILE A 173 3.58 3.19 -7.06
CA ILE A 173 3.78 4.32 -6.16
C ILE A 173 3.46 5.60 -6.92
N LYS A 174 2.51 6.39 -6.42
CA LYS A 174 2.19 7.72 -6.92
C LYS A 174 2.49 8.75 -5.84
N MET A 175 3.53 9.52 -6.05
CA MET A 175 3.99 10.56 -5.14
C MET A 175 3.61 11.93 -5.69
N TYR A 176 2.87 12.70 -4.90
CA TYR A 176 2.52 14.07 -5.23
C TYR A 176 3.68 15.02 -4.97
N ASN A 177 3.96 15.92 -5.91
CA ASN A 177 5.12 16.80 -5.81
C ASN A 177 5.01 17.82 -4.68
N LYS A 178 3.79 18.33 -4.45
CA LYS A 178 3.52 19.42 -3.49
C LYS A 178 2.70 19.01 -2.26
N LEU A 179 2.28 17.75 -2.17
CA LEU A 179 1.52 17.26 -1.02
C LEU A 179 2.36 16.29 -0.20
N PRO A 180 2.22 16.29 1.13
CA PRO A 180 2.83 15.29 2.00
C PRO A 180 2.08 13.96 1.92
N LYS A 181 1.77 13.51 0.70
CA LYS A 181 0.93 12.34 0.41
C LYS A 181 1.53 11.47 -0.67
N ILE A 182 1.40 10.16 -0.47
CA ILE A 182 1.77 9.12 -1.42
C ILE A 182 0.60 8.13 -1.49
N GLU A 183 0.27 7.67 -2.68
CA GLU A 183 -0.67 6.58 -2.92
C GLU A 183 0.10 5.36 -3.39
N PHE A 184 -0.32 4.19 -2.91
CA PHE A 184 0.21 2.89 -3.30
C PHE A 184 -0.93 2.02 -3.82
N SER A 185 -0.70 1.32 -4.93
CA SER A 185 -1.60 0.26 -5.40
C SER A 185 -0.80 -1.02 -5.55
N TYR A 186 -1.21 -2.06 -4.85
CA TYR A 186 -0.65 -3.40 -4.99
C TYR A 186 -1.48 -4.22 -5.96
N HIS A 187 -0.83 -4.68 -7.01
CA HIS A 187 -1.42 -5.55 -8.03
C HIS A 187 -0.86 -6.96 -7.90
N ILE A 188 -1.73 -7.94 -7.83
CA ILE A 188 -1.35 -9.35 -7.73
C ILE A 188 -2.17 -10.20 -8.70
N ALA A 189 -1.50 -11.07 -9.44
CA ALA A 189 -2.10 -12.18 -10.16
C ALA A 189 -1.65 -13.48 -9.49
N LYS A 190 -2.48 -13.97 -8.57
CA LYS A 190 -2.20 -15.14 -7.73
C LYS A 190 -2.37 -16.43 -8.54
N THR A 191 -1.44 -17.39 -8.38
CA THR A 191 -1.57 -18.73 -8.94
C THR A 191 -2.61 -19.56 -8.18
N LEU A 192 -3.14 -20.57 -8.84
CA LEU A 192 -4.02 -21.55 -8.20
C LEU A 192 -3.21 -22.45 -7.25
N SER A 193 -3.64 -22.55 -5.99
CA SER A 193 -3.11 -23.50 -5.01
C SER A 193 -4.19 -23.96 -4.06
N GLU A 194 -4.06 -25.20 -3.57
CA GLU A 194 -4.90 -25.78 -2.51
C GLU A 194 -4.17 -25.77 -1.14
N ASP A 195 -2.93 -25.32 -1.11
CA ASP A 195 -2.16 -25.17 0.11
C ASP A 195 -2.76 -24.07 1.03
N ILE A 196 -2.33 -24.04 2.26
CA ILE A 196 -2.70 -22.95 3.18
C ILE A 196 -1.81 -21.75 2.86
N GLU A 197 -2.43 -20.67 2.43
CA GLU A 197 -1.72 -19.50 1.92
C GLU A 197 -2.16 -18.21 2.61
N SER A 198 -1.22 -17.29 2.69
CA SER A 198 -1.48 -15.90 3.07
C SER A 198 -0.64 -14.95 2.24
N VAL A 199 -1.15 -13.76 1.97
CA VAL A 199 -0.41 -12.65 1.37
C VAL A 199 -0.48 -11.47 2.32
N PHE A 200 0.68 -10.91 2.62
CA PHE A 200 0.81 -9.76 3.50
C PHE A 200 1.47 -8.59 2.78
N MET A 201 1.02 -7.38 3.12
CA MET A 201 1.71 -6.14 2.78
C MET A 201 2.18 -5.49 4.08
N PRO A 202 3.50 -5.40 4.31
CA PRO A 202 4.03 -4.71 5.47
C PRO A 202 3.67 -3.23 5.46
N LEU A 203 3.01 -2.76 6.50
CA LEU A 203 2.72 -1.36 6.79
C LEU A 203 3.54 -0.86 7.98
N ALA A 204 4.50 -1.67 8.43
CA ALA A 204 5.34 -1.39 9.59
C ALA A 204 6.25 -0.20 9.31
N LEU A 205 6.09 0.85 10.10
CA LEU A 205 6.98 2.00 10.12
C LEU A 205 7.96 1.87 11.28
N ASN A 206 9.25 2.07 11.00
CA ASN A 206 10.31 2.08 12.02
C ASN A 206 10.28 3.38 12.83
N LEU A 207 9.26 3.51 13.65
CA LEU A 207 9.01 4.67 14.52
C LEU A 207 8.88 4.18 15.97
N PRO A 208 10.00 3.96 16.68
CA PRO A 208 9.99 3.31 18.00
C PRO A 208 9.24 4.09 19.07
N ASP A 209 9.13 5.42 18.89
CA ASP A 209 8.43 6.31 19.82
C ASP A 209 6.99 6.63 19.39
N ALA A 210 6.53 6.06 18.29
CA ALA A 210 5.17 6.27 17.85
C ALA A 210 4.17 5.45 18.67
N GLU A 211 3.05 6.07 19.01
CA GLU A 211 1.83 5.37 19.44
C GLU A 211 1.02 5.03 18.19
N VAL A 212 0.60 3.78 18.08
CA VAL A 212 -0.22 3.29 16.96
C VAL A 212 -1.67 3.22 17.38
N SER A 213 -2.55 3.81 16.56
CA SER A 213 -3.99 3.64 16.70
C SER A 213 -4.58 3.08 15.41
N ILE A 214 -5.57 2.22 15.54
CA ILE A 214 -6.38 1.68 14.44
C ILE A 214 -7.75 2.36 14.50
N GLN A 215 -8.22 2.90 13.39
CA GLN A 215 -9.56 3.43 13.31
C GLN A 215 -10.54 2.29 13.00
N ASN A 216 -11.48 2.09 13.90
CA ASN A 216 -12.54 1.09 13.77
C ASN A 216 -13.80 1.57 14.48
N GLY A 217 -14.97 1.44 13.84
CA GLY A 217 -16.25 1.83 14.42
C GLY A 217 -16.35 3.31 14.81
N GLY A 218 -15.62 4.18 14.12
CA GLY A 218 -15.60 5.63 14.39
C GLY A 218 -14.74 6.03 15.60
N VAL A 219 -13.93 5.12 16.13
CA VAL A 219 -13.00 5.41 17.25
C VAL A 219 -11.58 5.00 16.86
N ALA A 220 -10.59 5.69 17.43
CA ALA A 220 -9.19 5.30 17.35
C ALA A 220 -8.86 4.43 18.58
N MET A 221 -8.53 3.16 18.34
CA MET A 221 -8.15 2.20 19.37
C MET A 221 -6.64 1.94 19.30
N ARG A 222 -5.98 1.92 20.44
CA ARG A 222 -4.58 1.54 20.56
C ARG A 222 -4.46 0.01 20.75
N PRO A 223 -3.99 -0.74 19.75
CA PRO A 223 -3.86 -2.19 19.87
C PRO A 223 -3.00 -2.59 21.07
N GLY A 224 -3.45 -3.60 21.82
CA GLY A 224 -2.77 -4.10 22.99
C GLY A 224 -2.84 -3.20 24.24
N ILE A 225 -3.46 -2.02 24.15
CA ILE A 225 -3.63 -1.08 25.28
C ILE A 225 -5.11 -0.87 25.60
N ASP A 226 -5.92 -0.46 24.61
CA ASP A 226 -7.33 -0.11 24.80
C ASP A 226 -8.26 -1.33 24.67
N GLN A 227 -7.77 -2.52 24.97
CA GLN A 227 -8.48 -3.79 24.87
C GLN A 227 -8.78 -4.37 26.25
N LEU A 228 -9.82 -5.16 26.33
CA LEU A 228 -10.06 -5.97 27.53
C LEU A 228 -8.93 -7.00 27.71
N PRO A 229 -8.36 -7.12 28.92
CA PRO A 229 -7.37 -8.15 29.20
C PRO A 229 -7.88 -9.55 28.83
N GLY A 230 -6.98 -10.36 28.27
CA GLY A 230 -7.30 -11.71 27.80
C GLY A 230 -7.88 -11.79 26.38
N THR A 231 -8.05 -10.67 25.67
CA THR A 231 -8.45 -10.66 24.26
C THR A 231 -7.26 -10.83 23.32
N ASN A 232 -7.53 -11.22 22.07
CA ASN A 232 -6.51 -11.41 21.03
C ASN A 232 -5.86 -10.07 20.63
N MET A 233 -4.54 -10.06 20.49
CA MET A 233 -3.74 -8.90 20.07
C MET A 233 -3.11 -9.03 18.68
N GLU A 234 -3.48 -10.02 17.89
CA GLU A 234 -2.79 -10.29 16.63
C GLU A 234 -3.58 -9.84 15.40
N TYR A 235 -4.91 -9.87 15.49
CA TYR A 235 -5.79 -9.61 14.37
C TYR A 235 -6.74 -8.48 14.68
N TYR A 236 -6.78 -7.49 13.78
CA TYR A 236 -7.62 -6.30 13.94
C TYR A 236 -8.32 -6.00 12.63
N LEU A 237 -9.43 -5.28 12.73
CA LEU A 237 -10.07 -4.66 11.59
C LEU A 237 -9.84 -3.16 11.65
N ALA A 238 -9.50 -2.56 10.51
CA ALA A 238 -9.44 -1.14 10.31
C ALA A 238 -10.52 -0.75 9.30
N ASP A 239 -11.34 0.23 9.64
CA ASP A 239 -12.34 0.77 8.70
C ASP A 239 -11.66 1.65 7.66
N GLU A 240 -10.81 2.56 8.09
CA GLU A 240 -10.17 3.56 7.22
C GLU A 240 -8.64 3.51 7.28
N GLY A 241 -8.04 3.00 8.36
CA GLY A 241 -6.60 2.84 8.42
C GLY A 241 -5.97 2.96 9.81
N LEU A 242 -4.70 3.37 9.78
CA LEU A 242 -3.78 3.44 10.90
C LEU A 242 -3.31 4.87 11.14
N ILE A 243 -3.07 5.22 12.41
CA ILE A 243 -2.50 6.48 12.84
C ILE A 243 -1.22 6.16 13.64
N TYR A 244 -0.07 6.56 13.12
CA TYR A 244 1.21 6.54 13.82
C TYR A 244 1.49 7.93 14.36
N ARG A 245 1.36 8.13 15.65
CA ARG A 245 1.55 9.43 16.29
C ARG A 245 2.88 9.47 17.03
N THR A 246 3.76 10.37 16.62
CA THR A 246 4.97 10.76 17.34
C THR A 246 4.73 12.07 18.11
N LYS A 247 5.75 12.58 18.78
CA LYS A 247 5.68 13.86 19.48
C LYS A 247 5.36 15.04 18.54
N ASP A 248 5.95 15.03 17.36
CA ASP A 248 5.98 16.19 16.45
C ASP A 248 5.15 15.98 15.18
N GLN A 249 4.77 14.75 14.86
CA GLN A 249 4.07 14.42 13.63
C GLN A 249 3.08 13.26 13.82
N THR A 250 2.09 13.24 12.96
CA THR A 250 1.17 12.13 12.78
C THR A 250 1.32 11.58 11.36
N ILE A 251 1.55 10.29 11.22
CA ILE A 251 1.61 9.62 9.93
C ILE A 251 0.37 8.74 9.80
N LEU A 252 -0.38 8.98 8.76
CA LEU A 252 -1.61 8.26 8.43
C LEU A 252 -1.33 7.21 7.38
N VAL A 253 -1.91 6.02 7.54
CA VAL A 253 -1.86 4.96 6.56
C VAL A 253 -3.29 4.49 6.28
N ASN A 254 -3.87 4.93 5.17
CA ASN A 254 -5.18 4.43 4.73
C ASN A 254 -5.06 3.01 4.18
N THR A 255 -6.07 2.18 4.47
CA THR A 255 -6.21 0.80 3.97
C THR A 255 -7.55 0.67 3.23
N PHE A 256 -7.66 1.29 2.05
CA PHE A 256 -8.94 1.47 1.33
C PHE A 256 -9.67 0.16 1.01
N ASP A 257 -8.91 -0.90 0.69
CA ASP A 257 -9.48 -2.16 0.19
C ASP A 257 -9.17 -3.36 1.11
N THR A 258 -8.43 -3.15 2.21
CA THR A 258 -7.90 -4.24 3.05
C THR A 258 -8.14 -3.97 4.54
N PRO A 259 -9.31 -4.32 5.06
CA PRO A 259 -9.63 -4.02 6.46
C PRO A 259 -8.89 -4.90 7.48
N LEU A 260 -8.43 -6.10 7.06
CA LEU A 260 -7.81 -7.04 7.99
C LEU A 260 -6.32 -6.71 8.18
N LEU A 261 -5.94 -6.53 9.44
CA LEU A 261 -4.57 -6.28 9.87
C LEU A 261 -4.06 -7.42 10.75
N TYR A 262 -2.77 -7.73 10.59
CA TYR A 262 -2.02 -8.59 11.49
C TYR A 262 -0.95 -7.77 12.21
N MET A 263 -0.82 -7.95 13.53
CA MET A 263 0.23 -7.30 14.33
C MET A 263 1.10 -8.33 15.02
N GLY A 264 2.40 -8.22 14.85
CA GLY A 264 3.39 -9.05 15.50
C GLY A 264 4.41 -9.66 14.56
N ALA A 265 5.27 -10.51 15.07
CA ALA A 265 6.20 -11.29 14.26
C ALA A 265 5.43 -12.34 13.44
N MET A 266 5.81 -12.50 12.16
CA MET A 266 5.29 -13.59 11.32
C MET A 266 5.98 -14.91 11.66
N GLU A 267 5.79 -15.37 12.89
CA GLU A 267 6.38 -16.61 13.42
C GLU A 267 5.32 -17.42 14.17
N SER A 268 5.64 -18.68 14.41
CA SER A 268 4.76 -19.55 15.20
C SER A 268 4.91 -19.28 16.69
N HIS A 269 3.80 -18.95 17.32
CA HIS A 269 3.70 -18.78 18.77
C HIS A 269 2.24 -18.99 19.21
N PRO A 270 1.98 -19.25 20.50
CA PRO A 270 0.63 -19.20 21.04
C PRO A 270 -0.01 -17.83 20.80
N ILE A 271 -1.33 -17.79 20.66
CA ILE A 271 -2.05 -16.52 20.52
C ILE A 271 -1.68 -15.58 21.67
N LEU A 272 -1.23 -14.38 21.32
CA LEU A 272 -0.92 -13.35 22.30
C LEU A 272 -2.21 -12.73 22.83
N LEU A 273 -2.31 -12.68 24.14
CA LEU A 273 -3.46 -12.09 24.84
C LEU A 273 -3.07 -10.75 25.43
N CYS A 274 -4.02 -9.81 25.37
CA CYS A 274 -3.84 -8.46 25.87
C CYS A 274 -3.63 -8.47 27.40
N ASP A 275 -2.60 -7.75 27.84
CA ASP A 275 -2.31 -7.44 29.23
C ASP A 275 -2.15 -5.93 29.48
N ASN A 276 -2.53 -5.10 28.49
CA ASN A 276 -2.52 -3.64 28.53
C ASN A 276 -1.14 -3.02 28.80
N ARG A 277 -0.08 -3.61 28.26
CA ARG A 277 1.27 -3.04 28.33
C ARG A 277 1.57 -2.19 27.08
N GLU A 278 2.27 -1.08 27.28
CA GLU A 278 2.62 -0.15 26.19
C GLU A 278 3.48 -0.78 25.10
N GLU A 279 4.39 -1.69 25.45
CA GLU A 279 5.23 -2.40 24.48
C GLU A 279 4.41 -3.24 23.47
N ASN A 280 3.19 -3.62 23.81
CA ASN A 280 2.32 -4.36 22.91
C ASN A 280 1.90 -3.54 21.69
N ASN A 281 1.87 -2.22 21.81
CA ASN A 281 1.52 -1.29 20.73
C ASN A 281 2.65 -1.08 19.71
N LYS A 282 3.87 -1.50 20.01
CA LYS A 282 5.06 -1.30 19.15
C LYS A 282 5.36 -2.48 18.22
N ARG A 283 4.40 -3.37 18.06
CA ARG A 283 4.54 -4.54 17.20
C ARG A 283 4.37 -4.13 15.73
N PRO A 284 5.11 -4.77 14.80
CA PRO A 284 4.97 -4.47 13.39
C PRO A 284 3.56 -4.78 12.88
N VAL A 285 3.08 -3.95 11.95
CA VAL A 285 1.74 -4.05 11.37
C VAL A 285 1.83 -4.49 9.93
N TYR A 286 0.98 -5.44 9.56
CA TYR A 286 0.83 -5.93 8.19
C TYR A 286 -0.63 -5.85 7.76
N SER A 287 -0.88 -5.40 6.55
CA SER A 287 -2.17 -5.68 5.91
C SER A 287 -2.20 -7.16 5.51
N TRP A 288 -3.16 -7.91 6.01
CA TRP A 288 -3.37 -9.31 5.65
C TRP A 288 -4.34 -9.38 4.47
N ILE A 289 -3.77 -9.29 3.27
CA ILE A 289 -4.52 -9.06 2.03
C ILE A 289 -5.37 -10.27 1.64
N MET A 290 -4.78 -11.45 1.71
CA MET A 290 -5.42 -12.70 1.34
C MET A 290 -5.07 -13.79 2.34
N ASN A 291 -6.04 -14.66 2.65
CA ASN A 291 -5.79 -15.89 3.39
C ASN A 291 -6.87 -16.93 3.10
N ASN A 292 -6.49 -18.19 3.15
CA ASN A 292 -7.37 -19.33 3.12
C ASN A 292 -7.16 -20.27 4.32
N THR A 293 -6.66 -19.72 5.43
CA THR A 293 -6.32 -20.46 6.65
C THR A 293 -7.54 -21.08 7.33
N TRP A 294 -8.71 -20.54 7.08
CA TRP A 294 -9.96 -20.93 7.72
C TRP A 294 -10.63 -22.08 6.97
N GLU A 295 -10.91 -23.16 7.65
CA GLU A 295 -11.77 -24.23 7.15
C GLU A 295 -13.23 -23.91 7.42
N THR A 296 -13.86 -23.23 6.52
CA THR A 296 -15.30 -22.91 6.56
C THR A 296 -15.89 -23.03 5.15
N ASN A 297 -17.05 -22.44 4.92
CA ASN A 297 -17.74 -22.45 3.62
C ASN A 297 -17.12 -21.51 2.57
N PHE A 298 -15.88 -21.11 2.75
CA PHE A 298 -15.17 -20.23 1.82
C PHE A 298 -14.51 -21.03 0.70
N LYS A 299 -14.37 -20.39 -0.45
CA LYS A 299 -13.50 -20.87 -1.51
C LYS A 299 -12.05 -20.89 -1.00
N MET A 300 -11.39 -22.04 -1.09
CA MET A 300 -9.98 -22.18 -0.67
C MET A 300 -9.02 -21.56 -1.65
N ASP A 301 -9.38 -21.50 -2.92
CA ASP A 301 -8.55 -20.94 -3.98
C ASP A 301 -8.58 -19.42 -3.94
N LEU A 302 -7.40 -18.83 -3.84
CA LEU A 302 -7.17 -17.38 -3.86
C LEU A 302 -6.69 -16.88 -5.22
N SER A 303 -6.71 -17.72 -6.26
CA SER A 303 -6.20 -17.38 -7.59
C SER A 303 -6.97 -16.25 -8.26
N GLY A 304 -6.28 -15.57 -9.16
CA GLY A 304 -6.84 -14.50 -9.97
C GLY A 304 -6.14 -13.18 -9.77
N PHE A 305 -6.64 -12.16 -10.47
CA PHE A 305 -6.13 -10.80 -10.37
C PHE A 305 -6.90 -10.00 -9.31
N SER A 306 -6.15 -9.26 -8.51
CA SER A 306 -6.69 -8.32 -7.53
C SER A 306 -5.81 -7.07 -7.42
N GLU A 307 -6.43 -5.96 -7.03
CA GLU A 307 -5.78 -4.69 -6.74
C GLU A 307 -6.17 -4.23 -5.34
N PHE A 308 -5.20 -3.70 -4.60
CA PHE A 308 -5.39 -3.18 -3.24
C PHE A 308 -4.71 -1.84 -3.09
N ARG A 309 -5.46 -0.83 -2.64
CA ARG A 309 -5.02 0.56 -2.57
C ARG A 309 -4.76 0.99 -1.14
N TYR A 310 -3.76 1.86 -1.01
CA TYR A 310 -3.34 2.44 0.27
C TYR A 310 -2.94 3.90 0.07
N GLY A 311 -3.01 4.67 1.15
CA GLY A 311 -2.52 6.04 1.19
C GLY A 311 -1.58 6.24 2.36
N VAL A 312 -0.54 7.05 2.20
CA VAL A 312 0.32 7.51 3.30
C VAL A 312 0.36 9.02 3.27
N GLU A 313 0.07 9.65 4.40
CA GLU A 313 0.08 11.11 4.55
C GLU A 313 0.76 11.52 5.86
N ILE A 314 1.55 12.60 5.82
CA ILE A 314 2.11 13.24 7.01
C ILE A 314 1.25 14.44 7.38
N VAL A 315 0.84 14.51 8.65
CA VAL A 315 0.15 15.66 9.24
C VAL A 315 1.06 16.24 10.33
N ASP A 316 1.44 17.50 10.18
CA ASP A 316 2.30 18.17 11.16
C ASP A 316 1.52 18.47 12.43
N ASN A 317 2.02 18.06 13.60
CA ASN A 317 1.42 18.25 14.91
C ASN A 317 -0.05 17.77 15.06
N GLY A 318 -0.50 16.86 14.21
CA GLY A 318 -1.88 16.37 14.20
C GLY A 318 -2.28 15.65 15.48
N SER A 319 -3.50 15.88 15.92
CA SER A 319 -4.14 15.09 16.98
C SER A 319 -4.66 13.76 16.41
N VAL A 320 -4.91 12.78 17.27
CA VAL A 320 -5.56 11.51 16.86
C VAL A 320 -6.94 11.80 16.21
N LYS A 321 -7.70 12.77 16.74
CA LYS A 321 -8.98 13.17 16.16
C LYS A 321 -8.84 13.71 14.75
N GLU A 322 -7.90 14.61 14.53
CA GLU A 322 -7.59 15.14 13.20
C GLU A 322 -7.11 14.05 12.24
N GLY A 323 -6.28 13.12 12.74
CA GLY A 323 -5.87 11.93 11.98
C GLY A 323 -7.06 11.09 11.53
N MET A 324 -8.05 10.87 12.38
CA MET A 324 -9.29 10.16 12.03
C MET A 324 -10.10 10.89 10.96
N GLU A 325 -10.25 12.21 11.10
CA GLU A 325 -10.95 13.04 10.12
C GLU A 325 -10.26 12.98 8.78
N ARG A 326 -8.93 13.07 8.72
CA ARG A 326 -8.14 12.96 7.48
C ARG A 326 -8.18 11.58 6.85
N LEU A 327 -8.12 10.50 7.62
CA LEU A 327 -8.31 9.14 7.10
C LEU A 327 -9.68 9.01 6.41
N SER A 328 -10.73 9.53 7.05
CA SER A 328 -12.09 9.52 6.52
C SER A 328 -12.23 10.37 5.25
N ASP A 329 -11.64 11.55 5.22
CA ASP A 329 -11.64 12.43 4.04
C ASP A 329 -10.91 11.78 2.86
N ASN A 330 -9.78 11.13 3.13
CA ASN A 330 -9.01 10.40 2.11
C ASN A 330 -9.79 9.22 1.53
N ASP A 331 -10.58 8.52 2.33
CA ASP A 331 -11.42 7.40 1.91
C ASP A 331 -12.65 7.87 1.10
N LYS A 332 -13.35 8.88 1.57
CA LYS A 332 -14.56 9.41 0.91
C LYS A 332 -14.27 10.13 -0.40
N GLY A 333 -13.12 10.81 -0.48
CA GLY A 333 -12.75 11.61 -1.65
C GLY A 333 -13.69 12.78 -1.91
N VAL A 334 -13.69 13.27 -3.14
CA VAL A 334 -14.51 14.40 -3.60
C VAL A 334 -15.63 13.88 -4.50
N VAL A 335 -16.86 14.30 -4.25
CA VAL A 335 -17.99 13.99 -5.13
C VAL A 335 -17.91 14.83 -6.39
N THR A 336 -17.95 14.19 -7.56
CA THR A 336 -17.85 14.85 -8.85
C THR A 336 -19.09 14.63 -9.70
N PHE A 337 -19.52 15.66 -10.42
CA PHE A 337 -20.62 15.61 -11.37
C PHE A 337 -20.18 16.17 -12.71
N ILE A 338 -20.69 15.59 -13.79
CA ILE A 338 -20.56 16.16 -15.12
C ILE A 338 -21.82 17.00 -15.38
N CYS A 339 -21.64 18.31 -15.50
CA CYS A 339 -22.70 19.23 -15.91
C CYS A 339 -22.62 19.39 -17.43
N GLY A 340 -23.66 18.97 -18.13
CA GLY A 340 -23.80 19.10 -19.59
C GLY A 340 -24.34 20.45 -19.98
#